data_2f76c9e4557fc0d31f7134d7bcf97556
#
_entry.id   2f76c9e4557fc0d31f7134d7bcf97556
#
_cell.length_a   1.000
_cell.length_b   1.000
_cell.length_c   1.000
_cell.angle_alpha   90.00
_cell.angle_beta   90.00
_cell.angle_gamma   90.00
#
_symmetry.space_group_name_H-M   'P 1'
#
loop_
_entity.id
_entity.type
_entity.pdbx_description
1 polymer ?
#
loop_
_entity_poly.entity_id
_entity_poly.type
_entity_poly.pdbx_seq_one_letter_code
_entity_poly.pdbx_strand_id
1 'polypeptide(L)'
;MTLRRYYDKKYNFKEVFDDQTGFYLRTSILDENGNETDAEPYMRSFPSLLDIGIMGLCSSVNSCGVGCYQQGSGNKLGKHMPVGVFKKIMDEISGKTFEVALGGFGNPNEHPDFIEMISYARERGVVTNYTTAGNNITDEQIEASKRFCGAVAVSWHRQQYTYDTINRLIGAGMKTNIHYVLGNDSIDEALEHLENNDFPEGINAVVFLLYKPIGKVKDNNVLKVNDPKVKRFYSLIEQEHPFKCGLDSCHIPGVMNFTTKILEESLTPCDAARFSMYITPDGFVLPCSFNTTKRNWAVDLKNSSIQEIWDGEMLNKFREHSKNSCGGCKLRSNCLGGCNLMEEINLCEKEEYNYV
;
A
#
# COMPACT_ATOMS: atom_id res chain seq x y z
N MET A 1 -5.83 24.58 -1.33
CA MET A 1 -5.98 23.48 -2.30
C MET A 1 -4.73 23.51 -3.17
N THR A 2 -3.82 22.55 -2.99
CA THR A 2 -2.58 22.52 -3.78
C THR A 2 -2.65 21.31 -4.70
N LEU A 3 -3.24 21.53 -5.88
CA LEU A 3 -3.31 20.54 -6.92
C LEU A 3 -1.94 20.48 -7.61
N ARG A 4 -1.23 19.37 -7.45
CA ARG A 4 0.03 19.13 -8.13
C ARG A 4 -0.20 18.45 -9.44
N ARG A 5 0.54 18.88 -10.45
CA ARG A 5 0.52 18.28 -11.78
C ARG A 5 1.93 17.83 -12.14
N TYR A 6 2.04 16.65 -12.66
CA TYR A 6 3.29 16.08 -13.13
C TYR A 6 3.11 15.59 -14.55
N TYR A 7 4.11 15.78 -15.40
CA TYR A 7 4.17 15.26 -16.75
C TYR A 7 5.38 14.34 -16.89
N ASP A 8 5.13 13.06 -17.03
CA ASP A 8 6.17 12.08 -17.32
C ASP A 8 6.53 12.11 -18.80
N LYS A 9 7.61 12.83 -19.12
CA LYS A 9 8.07 12.99 -20.51
C LYS A 9 8.61 11.70 -21.11
N LYS A 10 9.13 10.77 -20.27
CA LYS A 10 9.71 9.52 -20.75
C LYS A 10 8.63 8.54 -21.24
N TYR A 11 7.50 8.51 -20.55
CA TYR A 11 6.38 7.61 -20.81
C TYR A 11 5.15 8.32 -21.35
N ASN A 12 5.23 9.64 -21.55
CA ASN A 12 4.24 10.51 -22.19
C ASN A 12 2.83 10.43 -21.58
N PHE A 13 2.72 10.65 -20.28
CA PHE A 13 1.44 10.73 -19.58
C PHE A 13 1.47 11.82 -18.50
N LYS A 14 0.29 12.23 -18.03
CA LYS A 14 0.13 13.26 -16.99
C LYS A 14 -0.46 12.67 -15.71
N GLU A 15 -0.10 13.26 -14.59
CA GLU A 15 -0.62 12.93 -13.27
C GLU A 15 -1.12 14.18 -12.56
N VAL A 16 -2.14 14.01 -11.75
CA VAL A 16 -2.70 15.03 -10.86
C VAL A 16 -2.82 14.44 -9.47
N PHE A 17 -2.35 15.17 -8.48
CA PHE A 17 -2.46 14.79 -7.08
C PHE A 17 -2.93 15.98 -6.24
N ASP A 18 -3.92 15.77 -5.38
CA ASP A 18 -4.42 16.78 -4.43
C ASP A 18 -3.88 16.50 -3.02
N ASP A 19 -3.03 17.37 -2.51
CA ASP A 19 -2.38 17.25 -1.21
C ASP A 19 -3.35 17.18 -0.01
N GLN A 20 -4.58 17.65 -0.15
CA GLN A 20 -5.56 17.70 0.93
C GLN A 20 -6.47 16.48 0.94
N THR A 21 -6.96 16.12 -0.25
CA THR A 21 -7.90 15.02 -0.39
C THR A 21 -7.22 13.68 -0.58
N GLY A 22 -5.95 13.67 -1.04
CA GLY A 22 -5.26 12.46 -1.49
C GLY A 22 -5.81 11.93 -2.82
N PHE A 23 -6.63 12.74 -3.53
CA PHE A 23 -7.10 12.36 -4.85
C PHE A 23 -5.93 12.28 -5.83
N TYR A 24 -5.84 11.16 -6.52
CA TYR A 24 -4.82 10.90 -7.53
C TYR A 24 -5.48 10.43 -8.81
N LEU A 25 -5.03 10.98 -9.92
CA LEU A 25 -5.45 10.59 -11.26
C LEU A 25 -4.24 10.61 -12.18
N ARG A 26 -4.17 9.66 -13.10
CA ARG A 26 -3.25 9.70 -14.24
C ARG A 26 -4.02 9.52 -15.55
N THR A 27 -3.48 10.12 -16.61
CA THR A 27 -3.99 9.89 -17.97
C THR A 27 -3.44 8.58 -18.53
N SER A 28 -4.08 8.05 -19.55
CA SER A 28 -3.46 7.09 -20.46
C SER A 28 -2.24 7.72 -21.15
N ILE A 29 -1.47 6.94 -21.93
CA ILE A 29 -0.36 7.46 -22.73
C ILE A 29 -0.93 8.46 -23.75
N LEU A 30 -0.25 9.59 -23.89
CA LEU A 30 -0.66 10.65 -24.83
C LEU A 30 -0.06 10.41 -26.22
N ASP A 31 -0.81 10.76 -27.26
CA ASP A 31 -0.30 10.80 -28.64
C ASP A 31 0.56 12.06 -28.89
N GLU A 32 1.04 12.26 -30.12
CA GLU A 32 1.85 13.41 -30.54
C GLU A 32 1.09 14.74 -30.41
N ASN A 33 -0.24 14.70 -30.43
CA ASN A 33 -1.11 15.87 -30.32
C ASN A 33 -1.52 16.13 -28.85
N GLY A 34 -1.14 15.27 -27.92
CA GLY A 34 -1.46 15.38 -26.48
C GLY A 34 -2.84 14.83 -26.12
N ASN A 35 -3.48 14.04 -26.98
CA ASN A 35 -4.72 13.31 -26.69
C ASN A 35 -4.42 11.98 -26.04
N GLU A 36 -5.33 11.50 -25.19
CA GLU A 36 -5.22 10.18 -24.57
C GLU A 36 -5.44 9.06 -25.61
N THR A 37 -4.61 8.03 -25.52
CA THR A 37 -4.74 6.79 -26.30
C THR A 37 -5.40 5.70 -25.44
N ASP A 38 -5.64 4.52 -26.01
CA ASP A 38 -6.15 3.35 -25.26
C ASP A 38 -5.04 2.64 -24.45
N ALA A 39 -3.78 3.14 -24.49
CA ALA A 39 -2.65 2.50 -23.86
C ALA A 39 -2.36 3.09 -22.48
N GLU A 40 -2.39 2.23 -21.45
CA GLU A 40 -2.04 2.60 -20.09
C GLU A 40 -0.51 2.65 -19.87
N PRO A 41 0.01 3.63 -19.10
CA PRO A 41 1.42 3.68 -18.78
C PRO A 41 1.82 2.49 -17.90
N TYR A 42 2.78 1.71 -18.36
CA TYR A 42 3.26 0.55 -17.60
C TYR A 42 3.99 0.96 -16.32
N MET A 43 4.76 2.03 -16.36
CA MET A 43 5.53 2.54 -15.22
C MET A 43 5.78 4.05 -15.35
N ARG A 44 6.27 4.63 -14.27
CA ARG A 44 6.70 6.04 -14.19
C ARG A 44 8.23 6.16 -14.24
N SER A 45 8.75 7.29 -14.67
CA SER A 45 10.19 7.57 -14.69
C SER A 45 10.83 7.71 -13.30
N PHE A 46 10.01 7.91 -12.26
CA PHE A 46 10.42 7.97 -10.85
C PHE A 46 9.21 7.58 -9.98
N PRO A 47 9.36 6.92 -8.83
CA PRO A 47 8.21 6.48 -8.04
C PRO A 47 7.32 7.64 -7.60
N SER A 48 6.00 7.51 -7.76
CA SER A 48 5.01 8.47 -7.27
C SER A 48 4.69 8.30 -5.79
N LEU A 49 4.88 7.08 -5.28
CA LEU A 49 4.70 6.69 -3.88
C LEU A 49 5.94 5.93 -3.38
N LEU A 50 6.39 6.23 -2.17
CA LEU A 50 7.34 5.40 -1.44
C LEU A 50 6.71 4.86 -0.17
N ASP A 51 6.73 3.54 -0.02
CA ASP A 51 6.55 2.93 1.30
C ASP A 51 7.87 2.97 2.05
N ILE A 52 7.89 3.54 3.25
CA ILE A 52 9.13 3.67 4.03
C ILE A 52 8.95 3.02 5.41
N GLY A 53 9.71 1.97 5.65
CA GLY A 53 9.84 1.37 6.97
C GLY A 53 10.76 2.23 7.84
N ILE A 54 10.20 3.03 8.75
CA ILE A 54 11.01 3.80 9.70
C ILE A 54 11.28 3.04 11.00
N MET A 55 10.45 2.03 11.29
CA MET A 55 10.51 1.24 12.51
C MET A 55 11.25 -0.07 12.29
N GLY A 56 12.30 -0.33 13.08
CA GLY A 56 13.03 -1.61 13.11
C GLY A 56 12.74 -2.48 14.33
N LEU A 57 11.93 -1.98 15.28
CA LEU A 57 11.47 -2.67 16.49
C LEU A 57 9.98 -2.41 16.70
N CYS A 58 9.29 -3.38 17.26
CA CYS A 58 7.90 -3.27 17.64
C CYS A 58 7.74 -3.42 19.16
N SER A 59 7.17 -2.43 19.84
CA SER A 59 6.89 -2.48 21.28
C SER A 59 5.87 -3.57 21.63
N SER A 60 4.97 -3.88 20.69
CA SER A 60 3.85 -4.84 20.87
C SER A 60 4.13 -6.23 20.28
N VAL A 61 5.37 -6.57 19.96
CA VAL A 61 5.76 -7.82 19.27
C VAL A 61 5.22 -9.11 19.94
N ASN A 62 5.02 -9.09 21.24
CA ASN A 62 4.55 -10.24 22.04
C ASN A 62 3.13 -10.07 22.56
N SER A 63 2.48 -8.92 22.36
CA SER A 63 1.21 -8.56 23.00
C SER A 63 0.06 -8.27 22.03
N CYS A 64 0.34 -7.95 20.76
CA CYS A 64 -0.73 -7.58 19.82
C CYS A 64 -1.60 -8.77 19.36
N GLY A 65 -1.15 -10.01 19.55
CA GLY A 65 -1.95 -11.22 19.25
C GLY A 65 -2.22 -11.49 17.76
N VAL A 66 -1.74 -10.63 16.87
CA VAL A 66 -1.95 -10.74 15.40
C VAL A 66 -0.77 -11.43 14.74
N GLY A 67 -1.04 -12.22 13.72
CA GLY A 67 -0.02 -12.73 12.82
C GLY A 67 0.61 -11.57 12.03
N CYS A 68 1.85 -11.20 12.38
CA CYS A 68 2.52 -10.06 11.76
C CYS A 68 3.45 -10.52 10.63
N TYR A 69 3.25 -10.00 9.43
CA TYR A 69 4.09 -10.29 8.27
C TYR A 69 5.55 -9.83 8.44
N GLN A 70 5.80 -8.87 9.31
CA GLN A 70 7.15 -8.41 9.66
C GLN A 70 7.85 -9.32 10.68
N GLN A 71 7.09 -10.09 11.47
CA GLN A 71 7.68 -11.06 12.41
C GLN A 71 8.20 -12.29 11.68
N GLY A 72 9.43 -12.64 11.91
CA GLY A 72 10.07 -13.79 11.26
C GLY A 72 10.68 -13.49 9.89
N SER A 73 10.65 -12.24 9.44
CA SER A 73 11.28 -11.79 8.20
C SER A 73 12.82 -11.86 8.21
N GLY A 74 13.45 -12.54 9.20
CA GLY A 74 14.89 -12.53 9.37
C GLY A 74 15.46 -11.16 9.74
N ASN A 75 14.60 -10.16 9.86
CA ASN A 75 14.94 -8.81 10.26
C ASN A 75 15.31 -8.79 11.74
N LYS A 76 16.56 -9.10 12.04
CA LYS A 76 17.21 -8.74 13.30
C LYS A 76 17.46 -7.22 13.33
N LEU A 77 16.45 -6.44 12.89
CA LEU A 77 16.55 -5.00 12.71
C LEU A 77 16.44 -4.33 14.05
N GLY A 78 17.10 -4.43 15.00
CA GLY A 78 17.02 -3.74 16.28
C GLY A 78 17.21 -2.22 16.19
N LYS A 79 17.10 -1.60 15.01
CA LYS A 79 17.33 -0.16 14.84
C LYS A 79 16.25 0.45 13.94
N HIS A 80 15.73 1.59 14.40
CA HIS A 80 14.90 2.48 13.59
C HIS A 80 15.74 3.17 12.51
N MET A 81 15.08 3.66 11.47
CA MET A 81 15.72 4.50 10.45
C MET A 81 16.21 5.79 11.11
N PRO A 82 17.50 6.16 11.01
CA PRO A 82 17.97 7.44 11.54
C PRO A 82 17.27 8.61 10.82
N VAL A 83 16.86 9.65 11.56
CA VAL A 83 16.21 10.84 11.00
C VAL A 83 17.03 11.50 9.87
N GLY A 84 18.36 11.47 9.98
CA GLY A 84 19.24 12.00 8.93
C GLY A 84 19.18 11.22 7.62
N VAL A 85 18.92 9.90 7.67
CA VAL A 85 18.69 9.07 6.48
C VAL A 85 17.34 9.40 5.86
N PHE A 86 16.30 9.49 6.68
CA PHE A 86 14.97 9.90 6.24
C PHE A 86 14.99 11.27 5.54
N LYS A 87 15.65 12.26 6.12
CA LYS A 87 15.77 13.60 5.52
C LYS A 87 16.46 13.57 4.16
N LYS A 88 17.53 12.80 4.00
CA LYS A 88 18.19 12.61 2.69
C LYS A 88 17.25 12.03 1.66
N ILE A 89 16.42 11.02 2.04
CA ILE A 89 15.39 10.46 1.16
C ILE A 89 14.41 11.56 0.76
N MET A 90 13.90 12.34 1.72
CA MET A 90 12.94 13.43 1.44
C MET A 90 13.52 14.50 0.51
N ASP A 91 14.80 14.87 0.69
CA ASP A 91 15.48 15.83 -0.17
C ASP A 91 15.59 15.31 -1.62
N GLU A 92 15.87 14.03 -1.82
CA GLU A 92 16.02 13.43 -3.14
C GLU A 92 14.68 13.30 -3.88
N ILE A 93 13.59 12.98 -3.16
CA ILE A 93 12.25 12.75 -3.75
C ILE A 93 11.42 14.03 -3.89
N SER A 94 11.85 15.13 -3.27
CA SER A 94 11.14 16.42 -3.33
C SER A 94 10.85 16.84 -4.76
N GLY A 95 9.59 17.22 -5.03
CA GLY A 95 9.12 17.60 -6.37
C GLY A 95 8.94 16.46 -7.36
N LYS A 96 9.28 15.22 -7.01
CA LYS A 96 9.15 14.04 -7.87
C LYS A 96 8.11 13.03 -7.37
N THR A 97 8.07 12.82 -6.07
CA THR A 97 7.14 11.90 -5.38
C THR A 97 6.02 12.71 -4.74
N PHE A 98 4.79 12.23 -4.80
CA PHE A 98 3.65 12.91 -4.22
C PHE A 98 3.52 12.63 -2.73
N GLU A 99 3.64 11.36 -2.36
CA GLU A 99 3.39 10.92 -1.00
C GLU A 99 4.31 9.78 -0.55
N VAL A 100 4.41 9.63 0.75
CA VAL A 100 5.08 8.51 1.41
C VAL A 100 4.14 7.85 2.39
N ALA A 101 4.18 6.51 2.47
CA ALA A 101 3.48 5.73 3.46
C ALA A 101 4.49 5.19 4.49
N LEU A 102 4.38 5.63 5.75
CA LEU A 102 5.29 5.18 6.80
C LEU A 102 4.78 3.90 7.46
N GLY A 103 5.70 2.97 7.68
CA GLY A 103 5.45 1.68 8.29
C GLY A 103 6.73 1.07 8.87
N GLY A 104 6.87 -0.23 8.68
CA GLY A 104 8.01 -1.03 9.13
C GLY A 104 7.63 -2.03 10.20
N PHE A 105 8.60 -2.46 11.01
CA PHE A 105 8.38 -3.38 12.12
C PHE A 105 8.05 -2.62 13.40
N GLY A 106 6.82 -2.14 13.52
CA GLY A 106 6.29 -1.36 14.64
C GLY A 106 5.43 -0.19 14.17
N ASN A 107 4.89 0.56 15.11
CA ASN A 107 4.05 1.73 14.83
C ASN A 107 4.92 2.95 14.53
N PRO A 108 4.77 3.62 13.38
CA PRO A 108 5.55 4.82 13.06
C PRO A 108 5.51 5.91 14.11
N ASN A 109 4.35 6.09 14.78
CA ASN A 109 4.21 7.07 15.87
C ASN A 109 5.10 6.78 17.10
N GLU A 110 5.61 5.55 17.26
CA GLU A 110 6.55 5.19 18.33
C GLU A 110 8.02 5.51 17.97
N HIS A 111 8.29 6.02 16.76
CA HIS A 111 9.63 6.47 16.41
C HIS A 111 10.00 7.72 17.21
N PRO A 112 11.20 7.78 17.86
CA PRO A 112 11.60 8.95 18.67
C PRO A 112 11.50 10.28 17.93
N ASP A 113 11.85 10.30 16.65
CA ASP A 113 11.88 11.49 15.81
C ASP A 113 10.64 11.60 14.89
N PHE A 114 9.53 10.92 15.22
CA PHE A 114 8.35 10.83 14.35
C PHE A 114 7.83 12.20 13.90
N ILE A 115 7.63 13.13 14.86
CA ILE A 115 7.10 14.46 14.55
C ILE A 115 8.05 15.24 13.66
N GLU A 116 9.36 15.14 13.91
CA GLU A 116 10.39 15.77 13.07
C GLU A 116 10.36 15.19 11.64
N MET A 117 10.21 13.88 11.48
CA MET A 117 10.14 13.23 10.18
C MET A 117 8.94 13.72 9.36
N ILE A 118 7.73 13.69 9.93
CA ILE A 118 6.52 14.07 9.19
C ILE A 118 6.48 15.58 8.87
N SER A 119 6.99 16.42 9.77
CA SER A 119 7.09 17.86 9.49
C SER A 119 8.10 18.15 8.37
N TYR A 120 9.26 17.50 8.40
CA TYR A 120 10.28 17.65 7.36
C TYR A 120 9.79 17.19 5.99
N ALA A 121 9.09 16.06 5.92
CA ALA A 121 8.48 15.59 4.67
C ALA A 121 7.51 16.64 4.10
N ARG A 122 6.65 17.22 4.96
CA ARG A 122 5.70 18.26 4.53
C ARG A 122 6.42 19.52 4.06
N GLU A 123 7.52 19.95 4.69
CA GLU A 123 8.36 21.08 4.24
C GLU A 123 8.97 20.83 2.85
N ARG A 124 9.28 19.56 2.51
CA ARG A 124 9.75 19.17 1.18
C ARG A 124 8.62 18.96 0.17
N GLY A 125 7.41 19.28 0.58
CA GLY A 125 6.24 19.12 -0.27
C GLY A 125 5.84 17.65 -0.48
N VAL A 126 6.22 16.72 0.38
CA VAL A 126 5.82 15.31 0.32
C VAL A 126 4.73 15.06 1.35
N VAL A 127 3.61 14.48 0.94
CA VAL A 127 2.52 14.13 1.86
C VAL A 127 2.88 12.83 2.57
N THR A 128 2.79 12.84 3.89
CA THR A 128 3.01 11.64 4.69
C THR A 128 1.68 11.01 5.07
N ASN A 129 1.56 9.71 4.83
CA ASN A 129 0.52 8.84 5.41
C ASN A 129 1.21 7.81 6.29
N TYR A 130 0.51 7.25 7.26
CA TYR A 130 1.09 6.15 8.05
C TYR A 130 0.02 5.20 8.57
N THR A 131 0.48 3.97 8.88
CA THR A 131 -0.36 2.94 9.50
C THR A 131 0.12 2.68 10.91
N THR A 132 -0.80 2.66 11.86
CA THR A 132 -0.54 2.35 13.27
C THR A 132 -1.50 1.28 13.78
N ALA A 133 -1.08 0.50 14.78
CA ALA A 133 -2.00 -0.33 15.55
C ALA A 133 -2.89 0.50 16.50
N GLY A 134 -2.49 1.75 16.76
CA GLY A 134 -3.18 2.64 17.68
C GLY A 134 -2.60 2.66 19.09
N ASN A 135 -1.63 1.78 19.41
CA ASN A 135 -1.01 1.78 20.72
C ASN A 135 -0.17 3.04 20.94
N ASN A 136 -0.20 3.55 22.17
CA ASN A 136 0.71 4.58 22.65
C ASN A 136 0.72 5.88 21.83
N ILE A 137 -0.30 6.14 21.00
CA ILE A 137 -0.38 7.40 20.27
C ILE A 137 -0.76 8.54 21.24
N THR A 138 0.05 9.60 21.27
CA THR A 138 -0.16 10.77 22.13
C THR A 138 -1.03 11.83 21.44
N ASP A 139 -1.62 12.75 22.23
CA ASP A 139 -2.39 13.87 21.66
C ASP A 139 -1.49 14.79 20.84
N GLU A 140 -0.22 14.99 21.26
CA GLU A 140 0.77 15.75 20.50
C GLU A 140 1.01 15.13 19.11
N GLN A 141 1.12 13.81 19.02
CA GLN A 141 1.29 13.09 17.76
C GLN A 141 0.03 13.16 16.88
N ILE A 142 -1.16 13.15 17.47
CA ILE A 142 -2.42 13.34 16.73
C ILE A 142 -2.48 14.75 16.14
N GLU A 143 -2.17 15.77 16.91
CA GLU A 143 -2.13 17.16 16.42
C GLU A 143 -1.06 17.37 15.35
N ALA A 144 0.12 16.79 15.52
CA ALA A 144 1.17 16.81 14.51
C ALA A 144 0.72 16.09 13.23
N SER A 145 0.05 14.93 13.34
CA SER A 145 -0.48 14.20 12.20
C SER A 145 -1.52 15.00 11.44
N LYS A 146 -2.44 15.65 12.15
CA LYS A 146 -3.44 16.57 11.55
C LYS A 146 -2.78 17.68 10.74
N ARG A 147 -1.67 18.21 11.24
CA ARG A 147 -0.96 19.32 10.60
C ARG A 147 -0.12 18.91 9.40
N PHE A 148 0.53 17.74 9.45
CA PHE A 148 1.57 17.35 8.51
C PHE A 148 1.22 16.14 7.63
N CYS A 149 0.29 15.28 8.06
CA CYS A 149 -0.06 14.07 7.32
C CYS A 149 -1.30 14.26 6.42
N GLY A 150 -1.45 13.39 5.44
CA GLY A 150 -2.64 13.31 4.58
C GLY A 150 -3.74 12.47 5.21
N ALA A 151 -3.39 11.27 5.67
CA ALA A 151 -4.28 10.33 6.32
C ALA A 151 -3.54 9.46 7.34
N VAL A 152 -4.28 8.92 8.30
CA VAL A 152 -3.80 7.89 9.23
C VAL A 152 -4.66 6.65 9.07
N ALA A 153 -4.03 5.50 8.86
CA ALA A 153 -4.70 4.21 8.89
C ALA A 153 -4.48 3.52 10.23
N VAL A 154 -5.55 2.99 10.81
CA VAL A 154 -5.48 2.18 12.03
C VAL A 154 -5.71 0.72 11.66
N SER A 155 -4.76 -0.15 12.02
CA SER A 155 -4.90 -1.59 11.80
C SER A 155 -6.03 -2.16 12.65
N TRP A 156 -6.93 -2.91 12.05
CA TRP A 156 -8.11 -3.48 12.72
C TRP A 156 -7.73 -4.65 13.63
N HIS A 157 -7.19 -4.33 14.82
CA HIS A 157 -6.77 -5.34 15.80
C HIS A 157 -7.88 -5.78 16.75
N ARG A 158 -9.08 -5.20 16.68
CA ARG A 158 -10.26 -5.56 17.53
C ARG A 158 -10.03 -5.36 19.02
N GLN A 159 -9.05 -4.54 19.38
CA GLN A 159 -8.70 -4.23 20.76
C GLN A 159 -9.27 -2.86 21.16
N GLN A 160 -9.49 -2.63 22.45
CA GLN A 160 -10.01 -1.35 22.93
C GLN A 160 -9.19 -0.16 22.44
N TYR A 161 -7.87 -0.26 22.47
CA TYR A 161 -6.97 0.81 21.97
C TYR A 161 -7.16 1.12 20.47
N THR A 162 -7.61 0.15 19.67
CA THR A 162 -7.92 0.37 18.24
C THR A 162 -9.10 1.32 18.10
N TYR A 163 -10.21 1.04 18.81
CA TYR A 163 -11.40 1.87 18.81
C TYR A 163 -11.14 3.26 19.40
N ASP A 164 -10.43 3.32 20.53
CA ASP A 164 -10.08 4.57 21.19
C ASP A 164 -9.26 5.47 20.28
N THR A 165 -8.27 4.89 19.58
CA THR A 165 -7.43 5.65 18.63
C THR A 165 -8.23 6.14 17.42
N ILE A 166 -9.08 5.31 16.84
CA ILE A 166 -9.95 5.71 15.73
C ILE A 166 -10.81 6.89 16.16
N ASN A 167 -11.49 6.80 17.30
CA ASN A 167 -12.35 7.85 17.81
C ASN A 167 -11.58 9.16 18.12
N ARG A 168 -10.38 9.07 18.68
CA ARG A 168 -9.51 10.24 18.95
C ARG A 168 -9.07 10.92 17.65
N LEU A 169 -8.66 10.16 16.65
CA LEU A 169 -8.26 10.68 15.34
C LEU A 169 -9.42 11.36 14.62
N ILE A 170 -10.60 10.71 14.58
CA ILE A 170 -11.82 11.28 14.01
C ILE A 170 -12.22 12.56 14.78
N GLY A 171 -12.25 12.51 16.11
CA GLY A 171 -12.58 13.64 16.96
C GLY A 171 -11.64 14.85 16.78
N ALA A 172 -10.37 14.60 16.46
CA ALA A 172 -9.40 15.64 16.10
C ALA A 172 -9.61 16.17 14.66
N GLY A 173 -10.49 15.58 13.85
CA GLY A 173 -10.72 15.92 12.45
C GLY A 173 -9.65 15.39 11.50
N MET A 174 -8.92 14.33 11.92
CA MET A 174 -7.95 13.67 11.07
C MET A 174 -8.66 12.70 10.11
N LYS A 175 -8.28 12.71 8.84
CA LYS A 175 -8.73 11.71 7.86
C LYS A 175 -8.24 10.33 8.31
N THR A 176 -9.17 9.50 8.80
CA THR A 176 -8.87 8.23 9.43
C THR A 176 -9.39 7.07 8.59
N ASN A 177 -8.52 6.12 8.28
CA ASN A 177 -8.87 4.89 7.58
C ASN A 177 -8.71 3.68 8.53
N ILE A 178 -9.39 2.61 8.22
CA ILE A 178 -9.15 1.29 8.82
C ILE A 178 -8.37 0.45 7.80
N HIS A 179 -7.29 -0.20 8.22
CA HIS A 179 -6.65 -1.27 7.49
C HIS A 179 -7.14 -2.62 8.03
N TYR A 180 -7.94 -3.30 7.24
CA TYR A 180 -8.54 -4.60 7.57
C TYR A 180 -7.83 -5.71 6.80
N VAL A 181 -7.14 -6.61 7.51
CA VAL A 181 -6.50 -7.77 6.87
C VAL A 181 -7.56 -8.84 6.62
N LEU A 182 -7.81 -9.16 5.35
CA LEU A 182 -8.83 -10.10 4.91
C LEU A 182 -8.22 -11.47 4.63
N GLY A 183 -8.59 -12.46 5.44
CA GLY A 183 -8.18 -13.86 5.34
C GLY A 183 -9.31 -14.79 5.80
N ASN A 184 -9.06 -16.10 5.81
CA ASN A 184 -10.05 -17.09 6.21
C ASN A 184 -10.57 -16.91 7.63
N ASP A 185 -9.74 -16.38 8.54
CA ASP A 185 -10.09 -16.15 9.95
C ASP A 185 -10.84 -14.83 10.19
N SER A 186 -10.96 -13.99 9.18
CA SER A 186 -11.56 -12.65 9.29
C SER A 186 -12.64 -12.35 8.26
N ILE A 187 -12.85 -13.21 7.28
CA ILE A 187 -13.83 -12.95 6.20
C ILE A 187 -15.26 -12.92 6.72
N ASP A 188 -15.63 -13.78 7.68
CA ASP A 188 -16.99 -13.79 8.24
C ASP A 188 -17.31 -12.47 8.95
N GLU A 189 -16.39 -11.95 9.76
CA GLU A 189 -16.52 -10.65 10.39
C GLU A 189 -16.57 -9.51 9.35
N ALA A 190 -15.75 -9.57 8.29
CA ALA A 190 -15.80 -8.57 7.23
C ALA A 190 -17.17 -8.54 6.52
N LEU A 191 -17.76 -9.70 6.26
CA LEU A 191 -19.11 -9.81 5.69
C LEU A 191 -20.16 -9.20 6.61
N GLU A 192 -20.10 -9.51 7.90
CA GLU A 192 -21.02 -8.97 8.91
C GLU A 192 -20.93 -7.45 9.00
N HIS A 193 -19.71 -6.89 9.07
CA HIS A 193 -19.51 -5.44 9.08
C HIS A 193 -19.99 -4.73 7.81
N LEU A 194 -19.78 -5.34 6.64
CA LEU A 194 -20.26 -4.78 5.38
C LEU A 194 -21.79 -4.84 5.27
N GLU A 195 -22.43 -5.94 5.70
CA GLU A 195 -23.89 -6.12 5.68
C GLU A 195 -24.59 -5.17 6.66
N ASN A 196 -24.02 -4.95 7.83
CA ASN A 196 -24.60 -4.11 8.89
C ASN A 196 -24.16 -2.64 8.77
N ASN A 197 -23.13 -2.31 8.01
CA ASN A 197 -22.52 -0.97 7.94
C ASN A 197 -22.08 -0.43 9.30
N ASP A 198 -21.51 -1.29 10.15
CA ASP A 198 -21.25 -0.99 11.57
C ASP A 198 -19.77 -0.72 11.91
N PHE A 199 -18.95 -0.38 10.92
CA PHE A 199 -17.64 0.23 11.20
C PHE A 199 -17.82 1.59 11.93
N PRO A 200 -16.81 2.04 12.71
CA PRO A 200 -16.90 3.28 13.47
C PRO A 200 -17.40 4.46 12.63
N GLU A 201 -18.39 5.22 13.15
CA GLU A 201 -18.94 6.38 12.47
C GLU A 201 -17.87 7.46 12.24
N GLY A 202 -17.93 8.11 11.08
CA GLY A 202 -16.95 9.15 10.69
C GLY A 202 -15.65 8.62 10.09
N ILE A 203 -15.50 7.29 9.95
CA ILE A 203 -14.37 6.72 9.22
C ILE A 203 -14.38 7.17 7.75
N ASN A 204 -13.21 7.56 7.22
CA ASN A 204 -13.12 7.96 5.81
C ASN A 204 -13.15 6.76 4.86
N ALA A 205 -12.43 5.69 5.19
CA ALA A 205 -12.39 4.48 4.37
C ALA A 205 -12.04 3.25 5.22
N VAL A 206 -12.55 2.09 4.79
CA VAL A 206 -12.05 0.77 5.20
C VAL A 206 -11.28 0.19 4.01
N VAL A 207 -9.98 -0.02 4.19
CA VAL A 207 -9.10 -0.61 3.17
C VAL A 207 -8.86 -2.07 3.50
N PHE A 208 -9.42 -2.95 2.70
CA PHE A 208 -9.22 -4.38 2.83
C PHE A 208 -7.89 -4.79 2.20
N LEU A 209 -7.03 -5.37 3.00
CA LEU A 209 -5.71 -5.85 2.62
C LEU A 209 -5.76 -7.37 2.53
N LEU A 210 -5.53 -7.91 1.35
CA LEU A 210 -5.52 -9.36 1.19
C LEU A 210 -4.45 -10.00 2.07
N TYR A 211 -4.82 -11.02 2.85
CA TYR A 211 -3.89 -11.74 3.71
C TYR A 211 -2.75 -12.36 2.90
N LYS A 212 -1.53 -12.23 3.41
CA LYS A 212 -0.31 -12.72 2.77
C LYS A 212 0.43 -13.68 3.70
N PRO A 213 0.70 -14.92 3.28
CA PRO A 213 1.33 -15.95 4.11
C PRO A 213 2.84 -15.73 4.22
N ILE A 214 3.24 -14.64 4.88
CA ILE A 214 4.65 -14.26 5.07
C ILE A 214 4.92 -13.87 6.53
N GLY A 215 6.10 -14.16 7.04
CA GLY A 215 6.47 -13.91 8.44
C GLY A 215 5.98 -15.01 9.37
N LYS A 216 5.48 -14.65 10.56
CA LYS A 216 4.87 -15.58 11.53
C LYS A 216 3.37 -15.75 11.28
N VAL A 217 3.01 -16.16 10.10
CA VAL A 217 1.62 -16.28 9.66
C VAL A 217 1.27 -17.71 9.25
N LYS A 218 -0.01 -17.99 9.16
CA LYS A 218 -0.53 -19.34 8.89
C LYS A 218 -0.92 -19.47 7.42
N ASP A 219 -0.40 -20.46 6.72
CA ASP A 219 -0.72 -20.71 5.31
C ASP A 219 -2.22 -21.00 5.09
N ASN A 220 -2.90 -21.60 6.08
CA ASN A 220 -4.34 -21.90 6.00
C ASN A 220 -5.24 -20.67 6.10
N ASN A 221 -4.69 -19.46 6.30
CA ASN A 221 -5.47 -18.22 6.33
C ASN A 221 -5.60 -17.55 4.96
N VAL A 222 -4.99 -18.10 3.92
CA VAL A 222 -5.12 -17.62 2.55
C VAL A 222 -6.50 -17.96 2.00
N LEU A 223 -7.21 -16.94 1.51
CA LEU A 223 -8.51 -17.11 0.85
C LEU A 223 -8.37 -17.92 -0.43
N LYS A 224 -9.42 -18.67 -0.75
CA LYS A 224 -9.48 -19.48 -1.97
C LYS A 224 -10.55 -18.94 -2.91
N VAL A 225 -10.23 -18.92 -4.21
CA VAL A 225 -11.12 -18.39 -5.25
C VAL A 225 -12.49 -19.06 -5.25
N ASN A 226 -12.55 -20.36 -4.93
CA ASN A 226 -13.80 -21.15 -4.93
C ASN A 226 -14.61 -21.02 -3.64
N ASP A 227 -14.15 -20.25 -2.64
CA ASP A 227 -14.91 -20.03 -1.42
C ASP A 227 -16.10 -19.09 -1.72
N PRO A 228 -17.37 -19.50 -1.47
CA PRO A 228 -18.53 -18.65 -1.69
C PRO A 228 -18.49 -17.34 -0.88
N LYS A 229 -17.81 -17.31 0.25
CA LYS A 229 -17.61 -16.10 1.04
C LYS A 229 -16.80 -15.04 0.28
N VAL A 230 -15.82 -15.45 -0.50
CA VAL A 230 -15.02 -14.54 -1.35
C VAL A 230 -15.93 -13.86 -2.38
N LYS A 231 -16.77 -14.64 -3.08
CA LYS A 231 -17.75 -14.08 -4.01
C LYS A 231 -18.73 -13.13 -3.32
N ARG A 232 -19.22 -13.50 -2.12
CA ARG A 232 -20.11 -12.66 -1.32
C ARG A 232 -19.44 -11.34 -0.93
N PHE A 233 -18.16 -11.39 -0.51
CA PHE A 233 -17.38 -10.21 -0.16
C PHE A 233 -17.33 -9.20 -1.32
N TYR A 234 -16.95 -9.63 -2.53
CA TYR A 234 -16.89 -8.71 -3.67
C TYR A 234 -18.28 -8.19 -4.07
N SER A 235 -19.34 -8.99 -3.91
CA SER A 235 -20.71 -8.52 -4.12
C SER A 235 -21.12 -7.42 -3.14
N LEU A 236 -20.63 -7.44 -1.89
CA LEU A 236 -20.88 -6.40 -0.90
C LEU A 236 -20.04 -5.15 -1.19
N ILE A 237 -18.78 -5.30 -1.60
CA ILE A 237 -17.90 -4.18 -1.98
C ILE A 237 -18.52 -3.30 -3.10
N GLU A 238 -19.34 -3.88 -3.99
CA GLU A 238 -20.04 -3.14 -5.05
C GLU A 238 -21.30 -2.40 -4.59
N GLN A 239 -21.68 -2.52 -3.31
CA GLN A 239 -22.83 -1.81 -2.75
C GLN A 239 -22.42 -0.45 -2.19
N GLU A 240 -23.40 0.39 -1.96
CA GLU A 240 -23.21 1.68 -1.29
C GLU A 240 -23.05 1.48 0.22
N HIS A 241 -22.02 2.12 0.79
CA HIS A 241 -21.71 2.12 2.22
C HIS A 241 -21.56 3.56 2.72
N PRO A 242 -21.77 3.83 4.02
CA PRO A 242 -21.57 5.17 4.59
C PRO A 242 -20.08 5.55 4.69
N PHE A 243 -19.17 4.64 4.34
CA PHE A 243 -17.74 4.81 4.26
C PHE A 243 -17.24 4.33 2.88
N LYS A 244 -16.04 4.74 2.50
CA LYS A 244 -15.41 4.23 1.27
C LYS A 244 -14.84 2.84 1.49
N CYS A 245 -15.11 1.91 0.59
CA CYS A 245 -14.42 0.63 0.53
C CYS A 245 -13.18 0.77 -0.37
N GLY A 246 -12.00 0.50 0.19
CA GLY A 246 -10.74 0.43 -0.55
C GLY A 246 -10.22 -1.00 -0.60
N LEU A 247 -9.50 -1.34 -1.65
CA LEU A 247 -8.85 -2.63 -1.83
C LEU A 247 -7.37 -2.41 -2.13
N ASP A 248 -6.46 -3.21 -1.54
CA ASP A 248 -5.08 -3.18 -1.99
C ASP A 248 -4.97 -3.79 -3.40
N SER A 249 -3.93 -3.42 -4.14
CA SER A 249 -3.76 -3.90 -5.53
C SER A 249 -3.61 -5.42 -5.66
N CYS A 250 -3.40 -6.14 -4.56
CA CYS A 250 -3.41 -7.60 -4.55
C CYS A 250 -4.82 -8.19 -4.77
N HIS A 251 -5.88 -7.40 -4.56
CA HIS A 251 -7.26 -7.79 -4.85
C HIS A 251 -7.62 -7.74 -6.33
N ILE A 252 -6.81 -7.16 -7.21
CA ILE A 252 -7.15 -6.97 -8.63
C ILE A 252 -7.62 -8.28 -9.31
N PRO A 253 -6.95 -9.44 -9.14
CA PRO A 253 -7.46 -10.69 -9.72
C PRO A 253 -8.88 -11.03 -9.26
N GLY A 254 -9.18 -10.82 -7.99
CA GLY A 254 -10.51 -11.06 -7.43
C GLY A 254 -11.56 -10.06 -7.90
N VAL A 255 -11.19 -8.77 -7.98
CA VAL A 255 -12.07 -7.73 -8.53
C VAL A 255 -12.48 -8.09 -9.95
N MET A 256 -11.52 -8.38 -10.82
CA MET A 256 -11.78 -8.76 -12.22
C MET A 256 -12.57 -10.05 -12.37
N ASN A 257 -12.50 -10.96 -11.40
CA ASN A 257 -13.20 -12.23 -11.43
C ASN A 257 -14.65 -12.15 -10.89
N PHE A 258 -14.90 -11.30 -9.89
CA PHE A 258 -16.15 -11.34 -9.13
C PHE A 258 -17.00 -10.07 -9.21
N THR A 259 -16.46 -8.94 -9.73
CA THR A 259 -17.21 -7.69 -9.82
C THR A 259 -17.67 -7.40 -11.23
N THR A 260 -18.76 -6.63 -11.35
CA THR A 260 -19.36 -6.26 -12.64
C THR A 260 -19.67 -4.77 -12.76
N LYS A 261 -19.63 -4.04 -11.65
CA LYS A 261 -19.97 -2.62 -11.59
C LYS A 261 -18.72 -1.72 -11.45
N ILE A 262 -17.61 -2.29 -11.04
CA ILE A 262 -16.36 -1.53 -10.93
C ILE A 262 -15.79 -1.31 -12.34
N LEU A 263 -15.59 -0.05 -12.69
CA LEU A 263 -15.06 0.33 -14.00
C LEU A 263 -13.60 -0.10 -14.11
N GLU A 264 -13.24 -0.72 -15.23
CA GLU A 264 -11.86 -1.20 -15.49
C GLU A 264 -10.84 -0.05 -15.41
N GLU A 265 -11.22 1.16 -15.84
CA GLU A 265 -10.39 2.36 -15.79
C GLU A 265 -10.06 2.82 -14.35
N SER A 266 -10.84 2.38 -13.37
CA SER A 266 -10.57 2.64 -11.96
C SER A 266 -9.60 1.63 -11.32
N LEU A 267 -9.25 0.57 -12.05
CA LEU A 267 -8.41 -0.49 -11.55
C LEU A 267 -6.93 -0.18 -11.82
N THR A 268 -6.12 -0.21 -10.79
CA THR A 268 -4.67 -0.11 -10.91
C THR A 268 -4.04 -1.43 -10.50
N PRO A 269 -3.41 -2.17 -11.45
CA PRO A 269 -2.69 -3.38 -11.11
C PRO A 269 -1.49 -3.06 -10.21
N CYS A 270 -0.89 -4.11 -9.62
CA CYS A 270 0.20 -3.98 -8.66
C CYS A 270 1.24 -2.93 -9.06
N ASP A 271 1.46 -1.92 -8.20
CA ASP A 271 2.37 -0.79 -8.44
C ASP A 271 3.83 -1.08 -8.09
N ALA A 272 4.12 -2.27 -7.54
CA ALA A 272 5.46 -2.66 -7.11
C ALA A 272 6.50 -2.50 -8.23
N ALA A 273 7.53 -1.69 -7.98
CA ALA A 273 8.56 -1.28 -8.92
C ALA A 273 8.06 -0.58 -10.21
N ARG A 274 6.77 -0.24 -10.31
CA ARG A 274 6.17 0.47 -11.45
C ARG A 274 5.85 1.92 -11.12
N PHE A 275 5.15 2.17 -10.04
CA PHE A 275 4.79 3.48 -9.50
C PHE A 275 5.21 3.62 -8.04
N SER A 276 5.48 2.52 -7.34
CA SER A 276 5.90 2.51 -5.95
C SER A 276 7.09 1.58 -5.70
N MET A 277 7.76 1.77 -4.57
CA MET A 277 8.76 0.85 -4.02
C MET A 277 8.82 1.00 -2.50
N TYR A 278 9.45 0.04 -1.83
CA TYR A 278 9.60 0.02 -0.39
C TYR A 278 11.06 0.25 0.03
N ILE A 279 11.26 1.09 1.04
CA ILE A 279 12.56 1.31 1.67
C ILE A 279 12.51 0.75 3.10
N THR A 280 13.43 -0.16 3.42
CA THR A 280 13.52 -0.78 4.76
C THR A 280 14.19 0.16 5.77
N PRO A 281 13.99 -0.05 7.10
CA PRO A 281 14.63 0.78 8.13
C PRO A 281 16.17 0.73 8.09
N ASP A 282 16.74 -0.35 7.57
CA ASP A 282 18.19 -0.55 7.40
C ASP A 282 18.72 -0.09 6.03
N GLY A 283 17.87 0.61 5.22
CA GLY A 283 18.32 1.28 4.00
C GLY A 283 18.38 0.41 2.76
N PHE A 284 17.63 -0.70 2.70
CA PHE A 284 17.47 -1.46 1.46
C PHE A 284 16.19 -1.05 0.73
N VAL A 285 16.29 -0.97 -0.59
CA VAL A 285 15.15 -0.76 -1.49
C VAL A 285 14.65 -2.09 -2.01
N LEU A 286 13.34 -2.29 -1.97
CA LEU A 286 12.64 -3.49 -2.41
C LEU A 286 11.48 -3.09 -3.34
N PRO A 287 11.05 -3.95 -4.27
CA PRO A 287 9.88 -3.67 -5.10
C PRO A 287 8.58 -3.53 -4.28
N CYS A 288 8.47 -4.25 -3.17
CA CYS A 288 7.28 -4.29 -2.31
C CYS A 288 7.68 -4.61 -0.86
N SER A 289 6.92 -4.10 0.12
CA SER A 289 7.13 -4.34 1.55
C SER A 289 7.04 -5.83 1.95
N PHE A 290 6.38 -6.64 1.15
CA PHE A 290 6.30 -8.10 1.36
C PHE A 290 7.51 -8.88 0.83
N ASN A 291 8.49 -8.25 0.18
CA ASN A 291 9.77 -8.88 -0.18
C ASN A 291 10.80 -8.87 0.96
N THR A 292 10.45 -8.37 2.14
CA THR A 292 11.36 -8.18 3.29
C THR A 292 11.95 -9.48 3.83
N THR A 293 11.28 -10.62 3.67
CA THR A 293 11.74 -11.93 4.14
C THR A 293 12.83 -12.50 3.26
N LYS A 294 12.57 -12.59 1.96
CA LYS A 294 13.50 -13.21 0.99
C LYS A 294 14.57 -12.24 0.51
N ARG A 295 14.26 -10.95 0.43
CA ARG A 295 15.14 -9.86 -0.05
C ARG A 295 15.89 -10.15 -1.36
N ASN A 296 15.39 -11.07 -2.17
CA ASN A 296 16.03 -11.46 -3.44
C ASN A 296 16.02 -10.34 -4.49
N TRP A 297 15.24 -9.28 -4.25
CA TRP A 297 15.16 -8.08 -5.09
C TRP A 297 15.73 -6.83 -4.40
N ALA A 298 16.48 -7.01 -3.30
CA ALA A 298 16.99 -5.91 -2.49
C ALA A 298 18.17 -5.20 -3.14
N VAL A 299 18.17 -3.85 -3.07
CA VAL A 299 19.30 -3.00 -3.45
C VAL A 299 19.66 -2.09 -2.28
N ASP A 300 20.93 -1.99 -1.93
CA ASP A 300 21.40 -1.12 -0.85
C ASP A 300 21.39 0.36 -1.30
N LEU A 301 20.67 1.20 -0.55
CA LEU A 301 20.56 2.64 -0.80
C LEU A 301 21.86 3.40 -0.46
N LYS A 302 22.78 2.79 0.28
CA LYS A 302 23.96 3.48 0.84
C LYS A 302 24.83 4.13 -0.22
N ASN A 303 24.97 3.50 -1.40
CA ASN A 303 25.91 3.92 -2.45
C ASN A 303 25.23 4.30 -3.76
N SER A 304 23.90 4.43 -3.78
CA SER A 304 23.13 4.72 -4.99
C SER A 304 22.00 5.68 -4.66
N SER A 305 21.69 6.57 -5.58
CA SER A 305 20.49 7.39 -5.51
C SER A 305 19.22 6.56 -5.75
N ILE A 306 18.09 7.10 -5.32
CA ILE A 306 16.77 6.50 -5.59
C ILE A 306 16.53 6.35 -7.10
N GLN A 307 16.96 7.33 -7.90
CA GLN A 307 16.85 7.27 -9.36
C GLN A 307 17.68 6.14 -9.96
N GLU A 308 18.94 5.99 -9.52
CA GLU A 308 19.81 4.92 -10.02
C GLU A 308 19.27 3.53 -9.67
N ILE A 309 18.71 3.37 -8.47
CA ILE A 309 18.04 2.12 -8.06
C ILE A 309 16.77 1.89 -8.87
N TRP A 310 15.96 2.96 -9.09
CA TRP A 310 14.71 2.87 -9.86
C TRP A 310 14.93 2.42 -11.30
N ASP A 311 15.96 2.97 -11.96
CA ASP A 311 16.36 2.58 -13.32
C ASP A 311 17.30 1.36 -13.35
N GLY A 312 17.69 0.84 -12.17
CA GLY A 312 18.70 -0.20 -12.02
C GLY A 312 18.25 -1.60 -12.44
N GLU A 313 19.23 -2.46 -12.65
CA GLU A 313 19.05 -3.83 -13.16
C GLU A 313 18.08 -4.65 -12.31
N MET A 314 18.16 -4.56 -10.97
CA MET A 314 17.38 -5.39 -10.08
C MET A 314 15.88 -5.11 -10.18
N LEU A 315 15.47 -3.84 -10.16
CA LEU A 315 14.05 -3.48 -10.32
C LEU A 315 13.58 -3.73 -11.75
N ASN A 316 14.44 -3.59 -12.76
CA ASN A 316 14.10 -3.96 -14.14
C ASN A 316 13.86 -5.46 -14.29
N LYS A 317 14.67 -6.31 -13.70
CA LYS A 317 14.43 -7.77 -13.65
C LYS A 317 13.11 -8.11 -12.97
N PHE A 318 12.75 -7.41 -11.87
CA PHE A 318 11.45 -7.59 -11.24
C PHE A 318 10.29 -7.19 -12.16
N ARG A 319 10.41 -6.06 -12.88
CA ARG A 319 9.41 -5.62 -13.88
C ARG A 319 9.24 -6.62 -15.00
N GLU A 320 10.33 -7.20 -15.50
CA GLU A 320 10.31 -8.25 -16.53
C GLU A 320 9.66 -9.53 -16.02
N HIS A 321 9.97 -9.95 -14.79
CA HIS A 321 9.31 -11.07 -14.13
C HIS A 321 7.79 -10.86 -14.06
N SER A 322 7.36 -9.65 -13.64
CA SER A 322 5.94 -9.28 -13.59
C SER A 322 5.27 -9.29 -14.96
N LYS A 323 5.95 -8.85 -16.01
CA LYS A 323 5.43 -8.88 -17.39
C LYS A 323 5.22 -10.30 -17.92
N ASN A 324 6.00 -11.24 -17.47
CA ASN A 324 6.00 -12.61 -18.00
C ASN A 324 5.09 -13.58 -17.21
N SER A 325 4.51 -13.12 -16.10
CA SER A 325 3.52 -13.90 -15.36
C SER A 325 2.22 -14.06 -16.15
N CYS A 326 1.52 -15.15 -15.98
CA CYS A 326 0.20 -15.44 -16.58
C CYS A 326 0.17 -15.31 -18.14
N GLY A 327 1.07 -15.97 -18.84
CA GLY A 327 1.04 -16.04 -20.31
C GLY A 327 -0.31 -16.59 -20.81
N GLY A 328 -0.93 -15.91 -21.80
CA GLY A 328 -2.19 -16.32 -22.42
C GLY A 328 -3.48 -15.92 -21.70
N CYS A 329 -3.42 -15.32 -20.52
CA CYS A 329 -4.62 -14.85 -19.80
C CYS A 329 -5.23 -13.63 -20.52
N LYS A 330 -6.55 -13.66 -20.77
CA LYS A 330 -7.29 -12.55 -21.41
C LYS A 330 -7.34 -11.27 -20.56
N LEU A 331 -7.27 -11.41 -19.22
CA LEU A 331 -7.32 -10.30 -18.27
C LEU A 331 -5.93 -9.69 -17.98
N ARG A 332 -4.90 -10.16 -18.68
CA ARG A 332 -3.51 -9.79 -18.37
C ARG A 332 -3.23 -8.29 -18.54
N SER A 333 -3.83 -7.63 -19.52
CA SER A 333 -3.64 -6.20 -19.75
C SER A 333 -3.96 -5.35 -18.52
N ASN A 334 -5.01 -5.73 -17.80
CA ASN A 334 -5.55 -4.98 -16.67
C ASN A 334 -5.13 -5.56 -15.31
N CYS A 335 -4.73 -6.84 -15.25
CA CYS A 335 -4.33 -7.52 -14.01
C CYS A 335 -2.80 -7.60 -13.82
N LEU A 336 -2.02 -7.68 -14.90
CA LEU A 336 -0.57 -7.89 -14.90
C LEU A 336 -0.09 -9.10 -14.07
N GLY A 337 -0.96 -10.13 -13.90
CA GLY A 337 -0.64 -11.37 -13.21
C GLY A 337 -0.85 -11.37 -11.70
N GLY A 338 -1.48 -10.33 -11.15
CA GLY A 338 -1.74 -10.25 -9.71
C GLY A 338 -0.47 -10.07 -8.88
N CYS A 339 -0.35 -10.80 -7.76
CA CYS A 339 0.85 -10.75 -6.93
C CYS A 339 1.97 -11.64 -7.50
N ASN A 340 3.08 -11.01 -7.89
CA ASN A 340 4.25 -11.70 -8.46
C ASN A 340 5.20 -12.28 -7.39
N LEU A 341 4.96 -12.00 -6.11
CA LEU A 341 5.75 -12.52 -4.99
C LEU A 341 5.11 -13.75 -4.34
N MET A 342 3.77 -13.85 -4.42
CA MET A 342 2.96 -14.87 -3.75
C MET A 342 1.77 -15.21 -4.65
N GLU A 343 1.95 -16.16 -5.56
CA GLU A 343 0.89 -16.55 -6.51
C GLU A 343 -0.33 -17.16 -5.84
N GLU A 344 -0.14 -17.78 -4.67
CA GLU A 344 -1.17 -18.47 -3.90
C GLU A 344 -2.28 -17.56 -3.35
N ILE A 345 -2.04 -16.23 -3.31
CA ILE A 345 -3.07 -15.26 -2.89
C ILE A 345 -3.92 -14.73 -4.05
N ASN A 346 -3.58 -15.03 -5.28
CA ASN A 346 -4.32 -14.55 -6.44
C ASN A 346 -5.70 -15.19 -6.51
N LEU A 347 -6.75 -14.38 -6.38
CA LEU A 347 -8.15 -14.82 -6.40
C LEU A 347 -8.67 -14.90 -7.85
N CYS A 348 -8.03 -15.72 -8.66
CA CYS A 348 -8.45 -16.01 -10.03
C CYS A 348 -8.34 -17.52 -10.32
N GLU A 349 -9.19 -18.02 -11.21
CA GLU A 349 -9.04 -19.35 -11.79
C GLU A 349 -7.95 -19.23 -12.86
N LYS A 350 -6.79 -19.85 -12.62
CA LYS A 350 -5.84 -20.09 -13.70
C LYS A 350 -6.49 -21.13 -14.59
N GLU A 351 -7.01 -20.73 -15.77
CA GLU A 351 -7.32 -21.71 -16.79
C GLU A 351 -6.01 -22.46 -17.07
N GLU A 352 -6.00 -23.78 -16.85
CA GLU A 352 -4.91 -24.64 -17.30
C GLU A 352 -4.90 -24.58 -18.83
N TYR A 353 -4.19 -23.59 -19.38
CA TYR A 353 -3.92 -23.61 -20.81
C TYR A 353 -2.92 -24.74 -21.05
N ASN A 354 -3.45 -25.89 -21.42
CA ASN A 354 -2.67 -26.97 -22.07
C ASN A 354 -1.99 -26.34 -23.29
N TYR A 355 -0.68 -26.10 -23.18
CA TYR A 355 0.13 -25.82 -24.34
C TYR A 355 0.06 -27.02 -25.28
N VAL A 356 -0.64 -26.86 -26.41
CA VAL A 356 -0.58 -27.76 -27.56
C VAL A 356 0.57 -27.33 -28.45
#